data_52f567e0398ee46582e3acd93cdab327
#
_entry.id   52f567e0398ee46582e3acd93cdab327
#
_cell.length_a   1.000
_cell.length_b   1.000
_cell.length_c   1.000
_cell.angle_alpha   90.00
_cell.angle_beta   90.00
_cell.angle_gamma   90.00
#
_symmetry.space_group_name_H-M   'P 1'
#
loop_
_entity.id
_entity.type
_entity.pdbx_description
1 polymer ?
#
loop_
_entity_poly.entity_id
_entity_poly.type
_entity_poly.pdbx_seq_one_letter_code
_entity_poly.pdbx_strand_id
1 'polypeptide(L)'
;MTKQYGKRLRLSEEEVEMILESRADSTANINGNTALETHLYERGIDKKDVVSVKHWQSASGEYRFSIVTKEDVSIDKKDILDNVCTLIEKHSPYYKKPRRSKNKGGHLLVINPADIHIGKYANKVETGNKYDVETACMRVIEGLEGLLDKSEGFGIERILFCVGNDVLHVDNVYNTTTKGTNQDVDGKWWMHFEFALGLYVKCVEILREVAPVDVVHSMSNHDYQSGFHLAHALKSWFRKDSEVSFDISVAYRKYYEYGTNLIGIEHGDGAKMDNLPLLMAQERPEMWSNTKYRYWYLHHLHHK
;
A
#
# COMPACT_ATOMS: atom_id res chain seq x y z
N MET A 1 -8.59 -31.24 -22.05
CA MET A 1 -7.34 -30.90 -21.33
C MET A 1 -7.63 -30.94 -19.85
N THR A 2 -7.35 -32.04 -19.18
CA THR A 2 -7.58 -32.25 -17.75
C THR A 2 -6.35 -31.85 -16.96
N LYS A 3 -6.44 -30.80 -16.14
CA LYS A 3 -5.41 -30.43 -15.17
C LYS A 3 -5.42 -31.44 -14.02
N GLN A 4 -4.40 -32.29 -13.93
CA GLN A 4 -4.14 -33.09 -12.72
C GLN A 4 -3.41 -32.22 -11.70
N TYR A 5 -4.06 -31.98 -10.56
CA TYR A 5 -3.43 -31.39 -9.38
C TYR A 5 -2.69 -32.49 -8.60
N GLY A 6 -1.37 -32.39 -8.52
CA GLY A 6 -0.55 -33.34 -7.75
C GLY A 6 -0.75 -33.15 -6.24
N LYS A 7 -1.15 -34.23 -5.54
CA LYS A 7 -1.13 -34.33 -4.08
C LYS A 7 0.31 -34.36 -3.57
N ARG A 8 0.62 -33.54 -2.55
CA ARG A 8 1.86 -33.64 -1.77
C ARG A 8 1.78 -34.92 -0.91
N LEU A 9 2.59 -35.94 -1.22
CA LEU A 9 2.83 -37.10 -0.37
C LEU A 9 4.12 -36.85 0.43
N ARG A 10 4.07 -36.94 1.75
CA ARG A 10 5.26 -37.12 2.60
C ARG A 10 5.52 -38.62 2.62
N LEU A 11 6.68 -39.02 2.10
CA LEU A 11 7.11 -40.44 2.05
C LEU A 11 8.12 -40.69 3.18
N SER A 12 8.03 -41.85 3.81
CA SER A 12 9.06 -42.36 4.73
C SER A 12 10.31 -42.83 3.95
N GLU A 13 11.45 -43.00 4.64
CA GLU A 13 12.69 -43.50 4.00
C GLU A 13 12.45 -44.85 3.32
N GLU A 14 11.68 -45.75 3.96
CA GLU A 14 11.28 -47.05 3.41
C GLU A 14 10.36 -46.93 2.18
N GLU A 15 9.45 -45.97 2.15
CA GLU A 15 8.59 -45.73 1.00
C GLU A 15 9.36 -45.15 -0.18
N VAL A 16 10.38 -44.32 0.06
CA VAL A 16 11.29 -43.80 -0.98
C VAL A 16 12.13 -44.95 -1.54
N GLU A 17 12.65 -45.86 -0.69
CA GLU A 17 13.43 -47.03 -1.08
C GLU A 17 12.56 -48.04 -1.85
N MET A 18 11.33 -48.34 -1.38
CA MET A 18 10.35 -49.19 -2.08
C MET A 18 9.95 -48.64 -3.46
N ILE A 19 9.80 -47.31 -3.59
CA ILE A 19 9.49 -46.69 -4.88
C ILE A 19 10.69 -46.76 -5.82
N LEU A 20 11.91 -46.68 -5.30
CA LEU A 20 13.14 -46.84 -6.06
C LEU A 20 13.34 -48.30 -6.49
N GLU A 21 13.05 -49.29 -5.62
CA GLU A 21 13.15 -50.74 -5.91
C GLU A 21 12.00 -51.24 -6.83
N SER A 22 10.76 -50.85 -6.57
CA SER A 22 9.62 -51.30 -7.37
C SER A 22 9.59 -50.83 -8.83
N ARG A 23 10.46 -49.89 -9.16
CA ARG A 23 10.58 -49.30 -10.51
C ARG A 23 11.77 -49.81 -11.31
N ALA A 24 12.52 -50.78 -10.77
CA ALA A 24 13.68 -51.36 -11.44
C ALA A 24 13.34 -52.23 -12.67
N ASP A 25 12.06 -52.54 -12.92
CA ASP A 25 11.64 -53.52 -13.92
C ASP A 25 11.10 -52.95 -15.25
N SER A 26 11.23 -51.64 -15.51
CA SER A 26 10.90 -51.13 -16.84
C SER A 26 12.02 -50.23 -17.38
N THR A 27 12.38 -50.43 -18.64
CA THR A 27 13.45 -49.71 -19.36
C THR A 27 13.26 -48.19 -19.40
N ALA A 28 12.03 -47.68 -19.28
CA ALA A 28 11.71 -46.26 -19.20
C ALA A 28 12.04 -45.64 -17.80
N ASN A 29 12.12 -46.47 -16.74
CA ASN A 29 12.45 -46.04 -15.39
C ASN A 29 13.95 -45.96 -15.12
N ILE A 30 14.75 -46.75 -15.81
CA ILE A 30 16.23 -46.77 -15.62
C ILE A 30 16.80 -45.40 -16.01
N ASN A 31 16.30 -44.77 -17.09
CA ASN A 31 16.75 -43.47 -17.55
C ASN A 31 16.35 -42.33 -16.57
N GLY A 32 15.18 -42.42 -15.94
CA GLY A 32 14.71 -41.42 -14.99
C GLY A 32 15.47 -41.46 -13.66
N ASN A 33 15.79 -42.67 -13.13
CA ASN A 33 16.58 -42.85 -11.93
C ASN A 33 18.03 -42.40 -12.13
N THR A 34 18.64 -42.78 -13.27
CA THR A 34 19.98 -42.34 -13.63
C THR A 34 20.06 -40.83 -13.78
N ALA A 35 19.03 -40.20 -14.40
CA ALA A 35 18.95 -38.76 -14.55
C ALA A 35 18.82 -38.04 -13.18
N LEU A 36 18.05 -38.60 -12.24
CA LEU A 36 17.94 -38.08 -10.88
C LEU A 36 19.25 -38.17 -10.12
N GLU A 37 19.91 -39.31 -10.19
CA GLU A 37 21.21 -39.52 -9.54
C GLU A 37 22.28 -38.57 -10.07
N THR A 38 22.34 -38.41 -11.37
CA THR A 38 23.23 -37.43 -12.00
C THR A 38 22.91 -36.01 -11.50
N HIS A 39 21.62 -35.64 -11.47
CA HIS A 39 21.20 -34.32 -11.02
C HIS A 39 21.53 -34.06 -9.53
N LEU A 40 21.40 -35.06 -8.65
CA LEU A 40 21.79 -34.97 -7.24
C LEU A 40 23.30 -34.79 -7.10
N TYR A 41 24.06 -35.60 -7.86
CA TYR A 41 25.52 -35.57 -7.85
C TYR A 41 26.06 -34.19 -8.33
N GLU A 42 25.54 -33.69 -9.43
CA GLU A 42 25.96 -32.39 -10.00
C GLU A 42 25.71 -31.24 -9.02
N ARG A 43 24.69 -31.35 -8.15
CA ARG A 43 24.36 -30.37 -7.14
C ARG A 43 24.93 -30.63 -5.75
N GLY A 44 25.69 -31.69 -5.59
CA GLY A 44 26.28 -32.09 -4.29
C GLY A 44 25.23 -32.43 -3.24
N ILE A 45 24.03 -32.90 -3.64
CA ILE A 45 22.94 -33.29 -2.72
C ILE A 45 23.08 -34.78 -2.39
N ASP A 46 23.24 -35.12 -1.09
CA ASP A 46 23.22 -36.49 -0.63
C ASP A 46 21.77 -37.03 -0.64
N LYS A 47 21.57 -38.25 -1.15
CA LYS A 47 20.27 -38.93 -1.18
C LYS A 47 19.57 -38.95 0.17
N LYS A 48 20.35 -39.18 1.26
CA LYS A 48 19.82 -39.19 2.63
C LYS A 48 19.19 -37.87 3.08
N ASP A 49 19.54 -36.76 2.43
CA ASP A 49 19.05 -35.43 2.75
C ASP A 49 17.84 -35.03 1.91
N VAL A 50 17.42 -35.87 0.96
CA VAL A 50 16.26 -35.64 0.13
C VAL A 50 14.97 -35.98 0.88
N VAL A 51 14.07 -35.00 1.02
CA VAL A 51 12.76 -35.17 1.67
C VAL A 51 11.67 -35.46 0.65
N SER A 52 11.72 -34.84 -0.51
CA SER A 52 10.77 -35.09 -1.61
C SER A 52 11.35 -34.74 -2.96
N VAL A 53 10.93 -35.45 -3.99
CA VAL A 53 11.30 -35.20 -5.38
C VAL A 53 10.04 -35.09 -6.23
N LYS A 54 9.92 -34.03 -7.01
CA LYS A 54 8.99 -33.93 -8.13
C LYS A 54 9.80 -33.98 -9.42
N HIS A 55 9.34 -34.75 -10.38
CA HIS A 55 9.95 -34.78 -11.69
C HIS A 55 8.91 -34.63 -12.79
N TRP A 56 9.33 -34.11 -13.91
CA TRP A 56 8.53 -34.02 -15.13
C TRP A 56 9.45 -34.05 -16.35
N GLN A 57 8.92 -34.47 -17.46
CA GLN A 57 9.65 -34.51 -18.72
C GLN A 57 9.26 -33.27 -19.56
N SER A 58 10.25 -32.57 -20.07
CA SER A 58 10.03 -31.48 -21.01
C SER A 58 9.52 -31.99 -22.36
N ALA A 59 9.03 -31.10 -23.20
CA ALA A 59 8.63 -31.45 -24.58
C ALA A 59 9.80 -31.95 -25.43
N SER A 60 11.05 -31.63 -25.05
CA SER A 60 12.29 -32.11 -25.66
C SER A 60 12.75 -33.48 -25.14
N GLY A 61 12.03 -34.07 -24.21
CA GLY A 61 12.36 -35.37 -23.59
C GLY A 61 13.32 -35.29 -22.40
N GLU A 62 13.76 -34.09 -21.99
CA GLU A 62 14.64 -33.91 -20.83
C GLU A 62 13.87 -34.05 -19.51
N TYR A 63 14.45 -34.76 -18.54
CA TYR A 63 13.92 -34.83 -17.17
C TYR A 63 14.30 -33.57 -16.40
N ARG A 64 13.32 -33.01 -15.71
CA ARG A 64 13.51 -31.89 -14.79
C ARG A 64 13.04 -32.30 -13.39
N PHE A 65 13.75 -31.83 -12.37
CA PHE A 65 13.55 -32.22 -10.98
C PHE A 65 13.33 -30.97 -10.13
N SER A 66 12.42 -31.08 -9.15
CA SER A 66 12.31 -30.18 -8.04
C SER A 66 12.53 -31.01 -6.78
N ILE A 67 13.63 -30.77 -6.09
CA ILE A 67 14.09 -31.55 -4.93
C ILE A 67 13.94 -30.67 -3.71
N VAL A 68 13.42 -31.23 -2.61
CA VAL A 68 13.36 -30.61 -1.30
C VAL A 68 14.28 -31.41 -0.39
N THR A 69 15.23 -30.76 0.24
CA THR A 69 16.19 -31.38 1.18
C THR A 69 15.79 -31.16 2.64
N LYS A 70 16.41 -31.88 3.56
CA LYS A 70 16.26 -31.68 5.02
C LYS A 70 16.65 -30.25 5.42
N GLU A 71 17.64 -29.67 4.76
CA GLU A 71 18.08 -28.29 4.97
C GLU A 71 17.00 -27.30 4.58
N ASP A 72 16.31 -27.51 3.44
CA ASP A 72 15.17 -26.68 3.01
C ASP A 72 13.98 -26.74 3.99
N VAL A 73 13.80 -27.89 4.67
CA VAL A 73 12.72 -28.08 5.66
C VAL A 73 13.09 -27.51 7.02
N SER A 74 14.40 -27.42 7.32
CA SER A 74 14.91 -26.88 8.59
C SER A 74 14.91 -25.35 8.64
N ILE A 75 14.78 -24.68 7.52
CA ILE A 75 14.68 -23.21 7.49
C ILE A 75 13.36 -22.80 8.13
N ASP A 76 13.43 -22.22 9.32
CA ASP A 76 12.24 -21.70 10.00
C ASP A 76 11.66 -20.56 9.14
N LYS A 77 10.38 -20.69 8.79
CA LYS A 77 9.66 -19.64 8.04
C LYS A 77 9.72 -18.30 8.77
N LYS A 78 9.84 -18.33 10.07
CA LYS A 78 10.01 -17.16 10.91
C LYS A 78 11.35 -16.47 10.64
N ASP A 79 12.44 -17.23 10.55
CA ASP A 79 13.78 -16.70 10.26
C ASP A 79 13.83 -16.04 8.87
N ILE A 80 13.13 -16.62 7.86
CA ILE A 80 13.03 -16.01 6.53
C ILE A 80 12.28 -14.69 6.60
N LEU A 81 11.13 -14.66 7.29
CA LEU A 81 10.34 -13.44 7.44
C LEU A 81 11.12 -12.37 8.21
N ASP A 82 11.78 -12.73 9.28
CA ASP A 82 12.60 -11.81 10.10
C ASP A 82 13.78 -11.26 9.29
N ASN A 83 14.43 -12.08 8.47
CA ASN A 83 15.49 -11.65 7.56
C ASN A 83 14.96 -10.72 6.46
N VAL A 84 13.82 -11.03 5.85
CA VAL A 84 13.17 -10.17 4.84
C VAL A 84 12.77 -8.84 5.46
N CYS A 85 12.15 -8.85 6.64
CA CYS A 85 11.80 -7.63 7.37
C CYS A 85 13.03 -6.78 7.68
N THR A 86 14.11 -7.40 8.15
CA THR A 86 15.38 -6.71 8.43
C THR A 86 15.99 -6.08 7.16
N LEU A 87 15.96 -6.79 6.03
CA LEU A 87 16.42 -6.25 4.75
C LEU A 87 15.58 -5.07 4.29
N ILE A 88 14.26 -5.19 4.36
CA ILE A 88 13.35 -4.10 4.03
C ILE A 88 13.62 -2.87 4.90
N GLU A 89 13.79 -3.07 6.21
CA GLU A 89 14.08 -1.98 7.14
C GLU A 89 15.45 -1.32 6.87
N LYS A 90 16.47 -2.10 6.50
CA LYS A 90 17.80 -1.58 6.16
C LYS A 90 17.76 -0.61 4.96
N HIS A 91 16.87 -0.83 4.01
CA HIS A 91 16.71 -0.02 2.80
C HIS A 91 15.65 1.06 2.91
N SER A 92 15.05 1.28 4.10
CA SER A 92 14.11 2.38 4.34
C SER A 92 14.83 3.73 4.26
N PRO A 93 14.18 4.76 3.69
CA PRO A 93 14.67 6.12 3.81
C PRO A 93 14.84 6.50 5.28
N TYR A 94 15.93 7.19 5.58
CA TYR A 94 16.20 7.70 6.92
C TYR A 94 16.07 9.22 6.92
N TYR A 95 15.17 9.71 7.74
CA TYR A 95 14.92 11.12 7.93
C TYR A 95 15.53 11.60 9.26
N LYS A 96 16.40 12.62 9.19
CA LYS A 96 16.85 13.29 10.41
C LYS A 96 15.69 14.05 11.03
N LYS A 97 15.64 14.08 12.36
CA LYS A 97 14.67 14.92 13.07
C LYS A 97 14.90 16.38 12.73
N PRO A 98 13.88 17.13 12.26
CA PRO A 98 14.03 18.53 11.92
C PRO A 98 14.40 19.38 13.14
N ARG A 99 15.21 20.41 12.92
CA ARG A 99 15.51 21.42 13.93
C ARG A 99 14.51 22.56 13.78
N ARG A 100 13.42 22.52 14.53
CA ARG A 100 12.40 23.57 14.53
C ARG A 100 12.66 24.55 15.65
N SER A 101 12.34 25.84 15.44
CA SER A 101 12.26 26.82 16.53
C SER A 101 11.13 26.39 17.49
N LYS A 102 11.34 26.61 18.80
CA LYS A 102 10.28 26.35 19.77
C LYS A 102 9.15 27.35 19.54
N ASN A 103 8.13 26.94 18.85
CA ASN A 103 6.90 27.72 18.69
C ASN A 103 6.10 27.68 20.00
N LYS A 104 5.74 28.86 20.49
CA LYS A 104 4.84 29.01 21.66
C LYS A 104 3.40 29.11 21.20
N GLY A 105 2.91 28.16 20.46
CA GLY A 105 1.52 28.17 20.00
C GLY A 105 0.99 26.75 19.91
N GLY A 106 -0.23 26.51 20.33
CA GLY A 106 -0.89 25.24 20.27
C GLY A 106 -1.88 25.20 19.08
N HIS A 107 -1.41 25.47 17.86
CA HIS A 107 -2.27 25.43 16.67
C HIS A 107 -2.08 24.13 15.90
N LEU A 108 -3.21 23.54 15.51
CA LEU A 108 -3.25 22.48 14.50
C LEU A 108 -3.43 23.11 13.10
N LEU A 109 -2.53 22.82 12.19
CA LEU A 109 -2.72 23.12 10.78
C LEU A 109 -3.37 21.90 10.09
N VAL A 110 -4.55 22.08 9.52
CA VAL A 110 -5.22 21.03 8.74
C VAL A 110 -4.99 21.30 7.26
N ILE A 111 -4.38 20.34 6.58
CA ILE A 111 -4.14 20.36 5.14
C ILE A 111 -4.86 19.15 4.55
N ASN A 112 -5.89 19.43 3.77
CA ASN A 112 -6.77 18.40 3.21
C ASN A 112 -6.95 18.62 1.70
N PRO A 113 -5.95 18.28 0.89
CA PRO A 113 -6.10 18.28 -0.57
C PRO A 113 -7.10 17.21 -0.96
N ALA A 114 -8.08 17.58 -1.77
CA ALA A 114 -9.15 16.69 -2.19
C ALA A 114 -9.57 16.97 -3.63
N ASP A 115 -10.26 16.00 -4.24
CA ASP A 115 -10.77 16.08 -5.62
C ASP A 115 -9.65 16.45 -6.62
N ILE A 116 -8.45 15.94 -6.39
CA ILE A 116 -7.27 16.24 -7.20
C ILE A 116 -7.34 15.51 -8.53
N HIS A 117 -7.83 14.26 -8.50
CA HIS A 117 -7.98 13.41 -9.69
C HIS A 117 -6.70 13.34 -10.54
N ILE A 118 -5.57 12.93 -9.96
CA ILE A 118 -4.33 12.68 -10.71
C ILE A 118 -4.62 11.62 -11.77
N GLY A 119 -4.35 11.96 -13.03
CA GLY A 119 -4.68 11.15 -14.19
C GLY A 119 -5.92 11.63 -14.94
N LYS A 120 -6.67 12.61 -14.45
CA LYS A 120 -7.78 13.21 -15.22
C LYS A 120 -7.23 13.97 -16.42
N TYR A 121 -7.87 13.76 -17.57
CA TYR A 121 -7.65 14.57 -18.77
C TYR A 121 -8.81 15.52 -19.00
N ALA A 122 -8.51 16.79 -19.23
CA ALA A 122 -9.48 17.76 -19.71
C ALA A 122 -8.84 18.69 -20.74
N ASN A 123 -9.47 18.80 -21.89
CA ASN A 123 -9.01 19.65 -22.98
C ASN A 123 -9.56 21.07 -22.81
N LYS A 124 -8.70 22.08 -23.05
CA LYS A 124 -9.09 23.50 -22.96
C LYS A 124 -10.25 23.87 -23.90
N VAL A 125 -10.33 23.21 -25.06
CA VAL A 125 -11.41 23.51 -26.04
C VAL A 125 -12.78 23.06 -25.51
N GLU A 126 -12.82 21.96 -24.76
CA GLU A 126 -14.06 21.38 -24.25
C GLU A 126 -14.49 22.00 -22.92
N THR A 127 -13.51 22.25 -22.03
CA THR A 127 -13.80 22.64 -20.63
C THR A 127 -13.37 24.06 -20.26
N GLY A 128 -12.78 24.80 -21.20
CA GLY A 128 -12.24 26.14 -20.98
C GLY A 128 -10.84 26.14 -20.29
N ASN A 129 -10.45 25.08 -19.65
CA ASN A 129 -9.15 24.94 -18.99
C ASN A 129 -8.53 23.58 -19.31
N LYS A 130 -7.20 23.55 -19.45
CA LYS A 130 -6.46 22.30 -19.52
C LYS A 130 -6.32 21.71 -18.12
N TYR A 131 -6.51 20.39 -17.99
CA TYR A 131 -6.19 19.61 -16.79
C TYR A 131 -5.55 18.31 -17.19
N ASP A 132 -4.40 18.00 -16.59
CA ASP A 132 -3.59 16.83 -16.81
C ASP A 132 -2.79 16.50 -15.53
N VAL A 133 -2.00 15.44 -15.55
CA VAL A 133 -1.20 15.00 -14.39
C VAL A 133 -0.26 16.10 -13.90
N GLU A 134 0.41 16.81 -14.81
CA GLU A 134 1.33 17.90 -14.45
C GLU A 134 0.60 19.03 -13.73
N THR A 135 -0.52 19.47 -14.29
CA THR A 135 -1.37 20.53 -13.71
C THR A 135 -1.90 20.12 -12.33
N ALA A 136 -2.30 18.85 -12.16
CA ALA A 136 -2.77 18.34 -10.88
C ALA A 136 -1.68 18.41 -9.82
N CYS A 137 -0.48 17.89 -10.11
CA CYS A 137 0.64 17.89 -9.19
C CYS A 137 1.09 19.32 -8.83
N MET A 138 1.19 20.20 -9.82
CA MET A 138 1.58 21.60 -9.60
C MET A 138 0.61 22.32 -8.66
N ARG A 139 -0.71 22.18 -8.88
CA ARG A 139 -1.75 22.79 -8.04
C ARG A 139 -1.68 22.33 -6.58
N VAL A 140 -1.33 21.07 -6.34
CA VAL A 140 -1.18 20.56 -4.96
C VAL A 140 0.00 21.22 -4.28
N ILE A 141 1.15 21.31 -4.94
CA ILE A 141 2.34 21.95 -4.35
C ILE A 141 2.10 23.44 -4.13
N GLU A 142 1.59 24.17 -5.11
CA GLU A 142 1.26 25.60 -4.97
C GLU A 142 0.24 25.85 -3.85
N GLY A 143 -0.79 24.97 -3.75
CA GLY A 143 -1.77 25.05 -2.67
C GLY A 143 -1.17 24.80 -1.30
N LEU A 144 -0.27 23.80 -1.18
CA LEU A 144 0.43 23.48 0.04
C LEU A 144 1.31 24.65 0.48
N GLU A 145 2.17 25.16 -0.41
CA GLU A 145 3.05 26.30 -0.13
C GLU A 145 2.25 27.54 0.26
N GLY A 146 1.18 27.84 -0.47
CA GLY A 146 0.31 28.97 -0.15
C GLY A 146 -0.44 28.84 1.19
N LEU A 147 -0.74 27.61 1.66
CA LEU A 147 -1.28 27.40 3.00
C LEU A 147 -0.21 27.56 4.07
N LEU A 148 1.01 27.09 3.82
CA LEU A 148 2.15 27.30 4.74
C LEU A 148 2.47 28.80 4.88
N ASP A 149 2.53 29.54 3.79
CA ASP A 149 2.75 31.00 3.82
C ASP A 149 1.66 31.71 4.64
N LYS A 150 0.40 31.36 4.45
CA LYS A 150 -0.73 31.90 5.24
C LYS A 150 -0.70 31.50 6.71
N SER A 151 -0.05 30.39 7.04
CA SER A 151 0.14 29.95 8.42
C SER A 151 1.35 30.58 9.10
N GLU A 152 2.14 31.39 8.38
CA GLU A 152 3.28 32.08 8.94
C GLU A 152 2.85 32.99 10.10
N GLY A 153 3.58 32.96 11.17
CA GLY A 153 3.26 33.70 12.41
C GLY A 153 2.36 32.93 13.39
N PHE A 154 1.70 31.84 12.97
CA PHE A 154 1.03 30.93 13.90
C PHE A 154 2.03 29.92 14.46
N GLY A 155 1.92 29.64 15.75
CA GLY A 155 2.71 28.57 16.39
C GLY A 155 2.10 27.20 16.04
N ILE A 156 2.51 26.62 14.92
CA ILE A 156 2.01 25.29 14.50
C ILE A 156 2.68 24.22 15.36
N GLU A 157 1.87 23.53 16.18
CA GLU A 157 2.32 22.42 17.02
C GLU A 157 2.29 21.11 16.28
N ARG A 158 1.26 20.92 15.41
CA ARG A 158 1.01 19.69 14.68
C ARG A 158 0.29 19.97 13.36
N ILE A 159 0.50 19.09 12.40
CA ILE A 159 -0.17 19.15 11.10
C ILE A 159 -1.02 17.88 10.93
N LEU A 160 -2.31 18.05 10.62
CA LEU A 160 -3.19 16.98 10.15
C LEU A 160 -3.22 17.02 8.63
N PHE A 161 -2.69 15.98 7.99
CA PHE A 161 -2.59 15.87 6.53
C PHE A 161 -3.46 14.72 6.03
N CYS A 162 -4.45 15.04 5.20
CA CYS A 162 -5.34 14.04 4.63
C CYS A 162 -4.81 13.53 3.29
N VAL A 163 -4.81 12.20 3.15
CA VAL A 163 -4.51 11.48 1.90
C VAL A 163 -5.75 10.72 1.48
N GLY A 164 -6.07 10.68 0.20
CA GLY A 164 -7.33 10.15 -0.31
C GLY A 164 -8.24 11.28 -0.78
N ASN A 165 -9.56 11.11 -0.64
CA ASN A 165 -10.54 12.08 -1.15
C ASN A 165 -10.35 12.34 -2.65
N ASP A 166 -10.35 11.27 -3.46
CA ASP A 166 -10.18 11.31 -4.92
C ASP A 166 -8.82 11.89 -5.36
N VAL A 167 -7.75 11.36 -4.79
CA VAL A 167 -6.37 11.65 -5.24
C VAL A 167 -6.15 11.12 -6.65
N LEU A 168 -6.51 9.84 -6.88
CA LEU A 168 -6.40 9.21 -8.19
C LEU A 168 -7.73 9.30 -8.93
N HIS A 169 -7.65 9.47 -10.25
CA HIS A 169 -8.85 9.60 -11.08
C HIS A 169 -9.54 8.28 -11.38
N VAL A 170 -8.79 7.18 -11.30
CA VAL A 170 -9.27 5.83 -11.62
C VAL A 170 -8.73 4.82 -10.62
N ASP A 171 -9.51 3.75 -10.37
CA ASP A 171 -9.22 2.73 -9.36
C ASP A 171 -8.63 1.44 -9.95
N ASN A 172 -8.56 1.32 -11.28
CA ASN A 172 -8.19 0.06 -11.93
C ASN A 172 -7.61 0.23 -13.35
N VAL A 173 -7.20 -0.89 -13.94
CA VAL A 173 -6.57 -0.96 -15.28
C VAL A 173 -7.52 -0.63 -16.43
N TYR A 174 -8.82 -0.57 -16.18
CA TYR A 174 -9.86 -0.28 -17.19
C TYR A 174 -10.19 1.21 -17.29
N ASN A 175 -9.49 2.06 -16.54
CA ASN A 175 -9.73 3.50 -16.44
C ASN A 175 -11.14 3.82 -15.94
N THR A 176 -11.58 3.11 -14.90
CA THR A 176 -12.88 3.36 -14.28
C THR A 176 -12.75 3.76 -12.82
N THR A 177 -13.76 4.45 -12.31
CA THR A 177 -13.95 4.63 -10.87
C THR A 177 -14.17 3.29 -10.19
N THR A 178 -14.18 3.24 -8.87
CA THR A 178 -14.46 2.04 -8.07
C THR A 178 -15.77 1.33 -8.48
N LYS A 179 -16.79 2.11 -8.83
CA LYS A 179 -18.10 1.59 -9.25
C LYS A 179 -18.23 1.32 -10.76
N GLY A 180 -17.12 1.44 -11.52
CA GLY A 180 -17.08 1.09 -12.94
C GLY A 180 -17.43 2.22 -13.91
N THR A 181 -17.52 3.47 -13.47
CA THR A 181 -17.73 4.61 -14.37
C THR A 181 -16.45 4.91 -15.15
N ASN A 182 -16.53 4.87 -16.50
CA ASN A 182 -15.41 5.19 -17.37
C ASN A 182 -14.95 6.65 -17.20
N GLN A 183 -13.65 6.85 -17.27
CA GLN A 183 -13.02 8.15 -17.12
C GLN A 183 -12.05 8.44 -18.27
N ASP A 184 -11.99 9.71 -18.68
CA ASP A 184 -10.96 10.18 -19.60
C ASP A 184 -9.66 10.43 -18.84
N VAL A 185 -8.57 9.81 -19.31
CA VAL A 185 -7.31 9.79 -18.57
C VAL A 185 -6.15 10.34 -19.37
N ASP A 186 -5.24 11.01 -18.68
CA ASP A 186 -3.92 11.43 -19.16
C ASP A 186 -2.87 10.38 -18.75
N GLY A 187 -2.48 9.53 -19.69
CA GLY A 187 -1.47 8.49 -19.46
C GLY A 187 -2.05 7.16 -18.98
N LYS A 188 -1.32 6.46 -18.14
CA LYS A 188 -1.63 5.09 -17.68
C LYS A 188 -1.82 5.04 -16.16
N TRP A 189 -2.69 4.18 -15.67
CA TRP A 189 -3.02 4.02 -14.24
C TRP A 189 -1.81 3.86 -13.33
N TRP A 190 -0.76 3.11 -13.75
CA TRP A 190 0.46 2.93 -12.98
C TRP A 190 1.30 4.21 -12.88
N MET A 191 1.34 5.03 -13.96
CA MET A 191 1.99 6.35 -13.93
C MET A 191 1.29 7.29 -12.96
N HIS A 192 -0.05 7.27 -12.93
CA HIS A 192 -0.84 8.07 -11.99
C HIS A 192 -0.47 7.74 -10.54
N PHE A 193 -0.32 6.44 -10.25
CA PHE A 193 0.09 5.99 -8.91
C PHE A 193 1.51 6.45 -8.54
N GLU A 194 2.47 6.34 -9.46
CA GLU A 194 3.85 6.78 -9.25
C GLU A 194 3.93 8.30 -9.03
N PHE A 195 3.22 9.09 -9.83
CA PHE A 195 3.13 10.53 -9.65
C PHE A 195 2.47 10.91 -8.32
N ALA A 196 1.37 10.26 -7.96
CA ALA A 196 0.70 10.48 -6.69
C ALA A 196 1.60 10.16 -5.50
N LEU A 197 2.29 9.01 -5.53
CA LEU A 197 3.21 8.63 -4.46
C LEU A 197 4.35 9.64 -4.33
N GLY A 198 5.00 10.00 -5.43
CA GLY A 198 6.09 11.00 -5.43
C GLY A 198 5.62 12.36 -4.91
N LEU A 199 4.45 12.82 -5.34
CA LEU A 199 3.82 14.06 -4.89
C LEU A 199 3.58 14.05 -3.37
N TYR A 200 2.92 12.99 -2.86
CA TYR A 200 2.60 12.92 -1.43
C TYR A 200 3.81 12.70 -0.55
N VAL A 201 4.83 11.97 -1.02
CA VAL A 201 6.14 11.92 -0.34
C VAL A 201 6.70 13.33 -0.22
N LYS A 202 6.72 14.10 -1.32
CA LYS A 202 7.21 15.48 -1.31
C LYS A 202 6.40 16.39 -0.38
N CYS A 203 5.07 16.26 -0.38
CA CYS A 203 4.23 17.03 0.54
C CYS A 203 4.58 16.75 2.01
N VAL A 204 4.69 15.46 2.39
CA VAL A 204 5.05 15.09 3.77
C VAL A 204 6.46 15.57 4.13
N GLU A 205 7.42 15.50 3.19
CA GLU A 205 8.78 16.03 3.40
C GLU A 205 8.77 17.53 3.70
N ILE A 206 7.98 18.32 2.97
CA ILE A 206 7.82 19.76 3.22
C ILE A 206 7.16 20.01 4.59
N LEU A 207 6.05 19.32 4.86
CA LEU A 207 5.26 19.52 6.07
C LEU A 207 6.02 19.15 7.34
N ARG A 208 6.75 18.03 7.32
CA ARG A 208 7.52 17.57 8.48
C ARG A 208 8.64 18.52 8.90
N GLU A 209 9.09 19.41 8.04
CA GLU A 209 10.04 20.47 8.44
C GLU A 209 9.36 21.54 9.30
N VAL A 210 8.04 21.75 9.16
CA VAL A 210 7.27 22.75 9.90
C VAL A 210 6.84 22.22 11.28
N ALA A 211 6.16 21.08 11.32
CA ALA A 211 5.68 20.42 12.54
C ALA A 211 5.56 18.90 12.34
N PRO A 212 5.40 18.11 13.42
CA PRO A 212 5.04 16.69 13.28
C PRO A 212 3.74 16.53 12.49
N VAL A 213 3.67 15.49 11.64
CA VAL A 213 2.57 15.27 10.70
C VAL A 213 1.80 14.02 11.07
N ASP A 214 0.49 14.15 11.27
CA ASP A 214 -0.43 13.04 11.39
C ASP A 214 -1.15 12.86 10.05
N VAL A 215 -0.83 11.79 9.35
CA VAL A 215 -1.43 11.45 8.06
C VAL A 215 -2.68 10.59 8.29
N VAL A 216 -3.80 11.03 7.73
CA VAL A 216 -5.07 10.32 7.79
C VAL A 216 -5.51 9.97 6.39
N HIS A 217 -5.83 8.70 6.14
CA HIS A 217 -6.39 8.27 4.86
C HIS A 217 -7.92 8.34 4.89
N SER A 218 -8.50 9.06 3.94
CA SER A 218 -9.94 9.12 3.70
C SER A 218 -10.28 8.40 2.39
N MET A 219 -11.13 7.39 2.47
CA MET A 219 -11.57 6.64 1.30
C MET A 219 -12.51 7.49 0.44
N SER A 220 -12.54 7.20 -0.87
CA SER A 220 -13.33 7.93 -1.85
C SER A 220 -13.81 7.06 -3.00
N ASN A 221 -14.70 7.58 -3.85
CA ASN A 221 -15.38 6.79 -4.86
C ASN A 221 -14.58 6.60 -6.16
N HIS A 222 -13.58 7.43 -6.43
CA HIS A 222 -12.72 7.26 -7.61
C HIS A 222 -11.57 6.30 -7.39
N ASP A 223 -11.02 6.21 -6.18
CA ASP A 223 -9.79 5.51 -5.85
C ASP A 223 -9.85 4.72 -4.52
N TYR A 224 -11.01 4.10 -4.24
CA TYR A 224 -11.24 3.38 -2.98
C TYR A 224 -10.15 2.36 -2.66
N GLN A 225 -9.75 1.54 -3.64
CA GLN A 225 -8.71 0.53 -3.48
C GLN A 225 -7.31 1.11 -3.73
N SER A 226 -7.12 1.81 -4.83
CA SER A 226 -5.81 2.36 -5.21
C SER A 226 -5.35 3.46 -4.25
N GLY A 227 -6.26 4.29 -3.75
CA GLY A 227 -5.99 5.29 -2.71
C GLY A 227 -5.57 4.66 -1.38
N PHE A 228 -6.19 3.54 -0.98
CA PHE A 228 -5.76 2.77 0.18
C PHE A 228 -4.34 2.22 0.02
N HIS A 229 -4.02 1.67 -1.16
CA HIS A 229 -2.67 1.20 -1.46
C HIS A 229 -1.66 2.35 -1.45
N LEU A 230 -2.02 3.52 -1.98
CA LEU A 230 -1.19 4.72 -1.96
C LEU A 230 -0.86 5.15 -0.52
N ALA A 231 -1.85 5.18 0.37
CA ALA A 231 -1.66 5.50 1.78
C ALA A 231 -0.73 4.50 2.49
N HIS A 232 -0.85 3.20 2.18
CA HIS A 232 0.06 2.16 2.68
C HIS A 232 1.48 2.29 2.14
N ALA A 233 1.66 2.63 0.87
CA ALA A 233 2.95 2.89 0.27
C ALA A 233 3.64 4.10 0.94
N LEU A 234 2.87 5.17 1.17
CA LEU A 234 3.35 6.36 1.87
C LEU A 234 3.75 6.05 3.33
N LYS A 235 2.93 5.29 4.06
CA LYS A 235 3.28 4.80 5.41
C LYS A 235 4.57 3.98 5.40
N SER A 236 4.72 3.10 4.41
CA SER A 236 5.92 2.28 4.27
C SER A 236 7.16 3.11 3.98
N TRP A 237 7.02 4.21 3.25
CA TRP A 237 8.10 5.15 2.97
C TRP A 237 8.60 5.83 4.26
N PHE A 238 7.69 6.32 5.10
CA PHE A 238 8.00 7.07 6.33
C PHE A 238 8.04 6.21 7.60
N ARG A 239 8.05 4.87 7.51
CA ARG A 239 7.96 3.96 8.66
C ARG A 239 9.06 4.14 9.71
N LYS A 240 10.18 4.76 9.36
CA LYS A 240 11.31 5.07 10.26
C LYS A 240 11.33 6.53 10.70
N ASP A 241 10.40 7.34 10.27
CA ASP A 241 10.32 8.74 10.67
C ASP A 241 9.38 8.91 11.88
N SER A 242 9.95 9.25 13.03
CA SER A 242 9.19 9.48 14.26
C SER A 242 8.34 10.76 14.24
N GLU A 243 8.54 11.63 13.24
CA GLU A 243 7.80 12.88 13.10
C GLU A 243 6.53 12.70 12.23
N VAL A 244 6.30 11.51 11.70
CA VAL A 244 5.13 11.21 10.85
C VAL A 244 4.36 10.02 11.39
N SER A 245 3.10 10.22 11.72
CA SER A 245 2.17 9.15 12.13
C SER A 245 1.11 8.88 11.08
N PHE A 246 0.46 7.71 11.12
CA PHE A 246 -0.50 7.30 10.10
C PHE A 246 -1.74 6.62 10.68
N ASP A 247 -2.95 7.15 10.37
CA ASP A 247 -4.22 6.43 10.47
C ASP A 247 -4.72 6.05 9.07
N ILE A 248 -4.47 4.80 8.69
CA ILE A 248 -4.92 4.19 7.44
C ILE A 248 -5.88 3.03 7.68
N SER A 249 -6.64 3.09 8.77
CA SER A 249 -7.70 2.12 9.04
C SER A 249 -8.76 2.14 7.94
N VAL A 250 -9.50 1.02 7.78
CA VAL A 250 -10.56 0.88 6.78
C VAL A 250 -11.88 1.57 7.18
N ALA A 251 -11.89 2.28 8.31
CA ALA A 251 -13.05 3.06 8.70
C ALA A 251 -13.31 4.18 7.69
N TYR A 252 -14.53 4.24 7.16
CA TYR A 252 -14.90 5.23 6.15
C TYR A 252 -14.86 6.66 6.68
N ARG A 253 -15.34 6.89 7.90
CA ARG A 253 -15.23 8.15 8.63
C ARG A 253 -14.02 8.11 9.54
N LYS A 254 -13.23 9.18 9.49
CA LYS A 254 -12.08 9.40 10.36
C LYS A 254 -12.38 10.48 11.37
N TYR A 255 -11.81 10.34 12.54
CA TYR A 255 -11.98 11.29 13.63
C TYR A 255 -10.64 11.63 14.23
N TYR A 256 -10.41 12.92 14.42
CA TYR A 256 -9.17 13.43 14.99
C TYR A 256 -9.48 14.43 16.11
N GLU A 257 -8.95 14.17 17.28
CA GLU A 257 -9.10 15.05 18.46
C GLU A 257 -7.85 15.91 18.62
N TYR A 258 -8.06 17.21 18.77
CA TYR A 258 -6.98 18.16 19.07
C TYR A 258 -7.45 19.22 20.05
N GLY A 259 -6.93 19.18 21.28
CA GLY A 259 -7.38 20.06 22.37
C GLY A 259 -8.88 19.91 22.62
N THR A 260 -9.63 21.01 22.44
CA THR A 260 -11.09 21.01 22.60
C THR A 260 -11.85 20.79 21.27
N ASN A 261 -11.15 20.42 20.22
CA ASN A 261 -11.72 20.28 18.88
C ASN A 261 -11.81 18.81 18.49
N LEU A 262 -12.92 18.42 17.90
CA LEU A 262 -13.12 17.12 17.25
C LEU A 262 -13.37 17.34 15.75
N ILE A 263 -12.53 16.74 14.94
CA ILE A 263 -12.54 16.86 13.49
C ILE A 263 -12.98 15.53 12.89
N GLY A 264 -14.06 15.54 12.12
CA GLY A 264 -14.49 14.43 11.28
C GLY A 264 -14.02 14.64 9.85
N ILE A 265 -13.63 13.56 9.17
CA ILE A 265 -13.20 13.54 7.79
C ILE A 265 -13.93 12.42 7.09
N GLU A 266 -14.58 12.73 5.99
CA GLU A 266 -15.27 11.79 5.10
C GLU A 266 -15.23 12.38 3.69
N HIS A 267 -15.25 11.53 2.65
CA HIS A 267 -15.25 12.02 1.27
C HIS A 267 -16.55 12.79 0.92
N GLY A 268 -17.68 12.40 1.49
CA GLY A 268 -18.96 13.11 1.29
C GLY A 268 -19.99 12.30 0.49
N ASP A 269 -19.65 11.07 0.08
CA ASP A 269 -20.58 10.15 -0.60
C ASP A 269 -21.16 9.07 0.33
N GLY A 270 -20.72 9.02 1.60
CA GLY A 270 -21.07 7.97 2.56
C GLY A 270 -22.32 8.27 3.40
N ALA A 271 -22.53 9.51 3.83
CA ALA A 271 -23.64 9.88 4.68
C ALA A 271 -24.26 11.24 4.30
N LYS A 272 -25.53 11.43 4.61
CA LYS A 272 -26.15 12.76 4.49
C LYS A 272 -25.52 13.71 5.50
N MET A 273 -25.23 14.94 5.08
CA MET A 273 -24.57 15.97 5.89
C MET A 273 -25.28 16.19 7.23
N ASP A 274 -26.62 16.23 7.25
CA ASP A 274 -27.41 16.42 8.47
C ASP A 274 -27.24 15.31 9.52
N ASN A 275 -26.84 14.12 9.10
CA ASN A 275 -26.62 12.97 10.00
C ASN A 275 -25.20 12.93 10.59
N LEU A 276 -24.26 13.66 10.04
CA LEU A 276 -22.85 13.60 10.43
C LEU A 276 -22.61 13.95 11.91
N PRO A 277 -23.24 14.97 12.50
CA PRO A 277 -23.08 15.25 13.93
C PRO A 277 -23.53 14.10 14.83
N LEU A 278 -24.64 13.44 14.47
CA LEU A 278 -25.18 12.30 15.22
C LEU A 278 -24.25 11.08 15.09
N LEU A 279 -23.75 10.81 13.88
CA LEU A 279 -22.79 9.75 13.62
C LEU A 279 -21.49 9.97 14.40
N MET A 280 -20.96 11.20 14.43
CA MET A 280 -19.78 11.54 15.21
C MET A 280 -19.98 11.26 16.72
N ALA A 281 -21.12 11.65 17.28
CA ALA A 281 -21.44 11.40 18.68
C ALA A 281 -21.59 9.90 18.98
N GLN A 282 -22.19 9.14 18.07
CA GLN A 282 -22.41 7.70 18.21
C GLN A 282 -21.13 6.88 18.01
N GLU A 283 -20.33 7.21 17.00
CA GLU A 283 -19.13 6.45 16.65
C GLU A 283 -17.94 6.78 17.56
N ARG A 284 -17.92 7.98 18.16
CA ARG A 284 -16.83 8.46 19.04
C ARG A 284 -17.38 9.17 20.28
N PRO A 285 -18.16 8.49 21.13
CA PRO A 285 -18.83 9.11 22.27
C PRO A 285 -17.85 9.72 23.28
N GLU A 286 -16.69 9.11 23.49
CA GLU A 286 -15.65 9.63 24.38
C GLU A 286 -15.02 10.91 23.83
N MET A 287 -14.60 10.93 22.57
CA MET A 287 -14.06 12.13 21.91
C MET A 287 -15.12 13.24 21.87
N TRP A 288 -16.39 12.88 21.65
CA TRP A 288 -17.50 13.82 21.65
C TRP A 288 -17.67 14.48 23.01
N SER A 289 -17.59 13.72 24.09
CA SER A 289 -17.75 14.25 25.46
C SER A 289 -16.55 15.11 25.90
N ASN A 290 -15.34 14.78 25.45
CA ASN A 290 -14.11 15.46 25.81
C ASN A 290 -13.89 16.77 25.05
N THR A 291 -14.60 16.98 23.94
CA THR A 291 -14.39 18.13 23.05
C THR A 291 -15.58 19.09 23.10
N LYS A 292 -15.33 20.34 22.70
CA LYS A 292 -16.33 21.40 22.69
C LYS A 292 -16.74 21.81 21.27
N TYR A 293 -15.79 21.84 20.35
CA TYR A 293 -16.00 22.29 18.98
C TYR A 293 -15.91 21.10 18.04
N ARG A 294 -16.77 21.07 17.00
CA ARG A 294 -16.88 19.97 16.05
C ARG A 294 -16.83 20.51 14.63
N TYR A 295 -16.02 19.86 13.81
CA TYR A 295 -15.80 20.22 12.42
C TYR A 295 -15.90 18.99 11.53
N TRP A 296 -16.36 19.18 10.30
CA TRP A 296 -16.34 18.16 9.28
C TRP A 296 -15.68 18.69 8.04
N TYR A 297 -14.78 17.90 7.48
CA TYR A 297 -14.20 18.10 6.15
C TYR A 297 -14.86 17.10 5.21
N LEU A 298 -15.60 17.63 4.23
CA LEU A 298 -16.37 16.91 3.21
C LEU A 298 -15.94 17.40 1.84
N HIS A 299 -16.04 16.52 0.84
CA HIS A 299 -15.63 16.77 -0.54
C HIS A 299 -16.69 16.26 -1.51
N HIS A 300 -16.32 15.61 -2.63
CA HIS A 300 -17.20 14.93 -3.58
C HIS A 300 -18.19 15.84 -4.31
N LEU A 301 -19.00 16.60 -3.62
CA LEU A 301 -20.02 17.45 -4.24
C LEU A 301 -19.45 18.76 -4.81
N HIS A 302 -18.17 19.05 -4.59
CA HIS A 302 -17.47 20.25 -5.06
C HIS A 302 -18.17 21.57 -4.69
N HIS A 303 -18.91 21.60 -3.57
CA HIS A 303 -19.54 22.79 -3.02
C HIS A 303 -18.59 23.53 -2.08
N LYS A 304 -18.65 24.87 -2.12
CA LYS A 304 -17.92 25.74 -1.19
C LYS A 304 -18.84 26.16 -0.06
#